data_fced97e6d2ba4830f92c4d6a9bd9dbc5
#
_entry.id   fced97e6d2ba4830f92c4d6a9bd9dbc5
#
_cell.length_a   1.000
_cell.length_b   1.000
_cell.length_c   1.000
_cell.angle_alpha   90.00
_cell.angle_beta   90.00
_cell.angle_gamma   90.00
#
_symmetry.space_group_name_H-M   'P 1'
#
loop_
_entity.id
_entity.type
_entity.pdbx_description
1 polymer ?
#
loop_
_entity_poly.entity_id
_entity_poly.type
_entity_poly.pdbx_seq_one_letter_code
_entity_poly.pdbx_strand_id
1 'polypeptide(L)'
;MNTTTQFFRTKFFISSRSARGAVIAVVALLISASTTGCGVMGRSSPQLSSATEGLIRPARRTPTQLTLQSSRILPKPEFGVTPEVQAELDKFMTSDRGTVMRILDENAHRYEASKKVFEGHGVPTELLSVAAVESGFNPKAASPAGARGMWQFMKSTARLYGLKVGKKQDERLDPELSSAAAAKHLRDLFVSFQDWHLALAAYNAGSGAVNKVMAREGESDFWELARNGNLPRETRKFVPRVIALSLIFADPSRYGFENVRMVG
;
A
#
# COMPACT_ATOMS: atom_id res chain seq x y z
N MET A 1 37.36 1.28 -3.14
CA MET A 1 37.09 -0.12 -2.75
C MET A 1 35.76 -0.17 -2.04
N ASN A 2 34.87 -0.92 -2.60
CA ASN A 2 33.42 -0.92 -2.45
C ASN A 2 32.92 -1.39 -1.07
N THR A 3 32.43 -0.47 -0.24
CA THR A 3 31.72 -0.82 1.00
C THR A 3 30.25 -0.36 1.03
N THR A 4 29.74 0.16 -0.08
CA THR A 4 28.40 0.83 -0.12
C THR A 4 27.23 -0.09 -0.48
N THR A 5 27.48 -1.35 -0.83
CA THR A 5 26.43 -2.23 -1.37
C THR A 5 25.85 -3.26 -0.37
N GLN A 6 26.40 -3.36 0.83
CA GLN A 6 25.99 -4.42 1.76
C GLN A 6 24.91 -4.05 2.78
N PHE A 7 24.60 -2.76 3.01
CA PHE A 7 23.70 -2.37 4.11
C PHE A 7 22.21 -2.49 3.80
N PHE A 8 21.81 -2.47 2.54
CA PHE A 8 20.40 -2.69 2.16
C PHE A 8 19.99 -4.17 2.05
N ARG A 9 20.93 -5.08 2.14
CA ARG A 9 20.69 -6.53 1.97
C ARG A 9 20.16 -7.25 3.21
N THR A 10 20.20 -6.63 4.38
CA THR A 10 20.01 -7.36 5.64
C THR A 10 18.63 -7.27 6.27
N LYS A 11 17.67 -6.51 5.71
CA LYS A 11 16.33 -6.37 6.34
C LYS A 11 15.16 -6.97 5.56
N PHE A 12 15.40 -7.58 4.39
CA PHE A 12 14.36 -8.33 3.66
C PHE A 12 14.63 -9.83 3.62
N PHE A 13 15.14 -10.40 4.73
CA PHE A 13 15.19 -11.83 4.87
C PHE A 13 13.85 -12.32 5.43
N ILE A 14 12.83 -12.41 4.57
CA ILE A 14 11.68 -13.27 4.84
C ILE A 14 12.18 -14.69 4.72
N SER A 15 12.36 -15.35 5.88
CA SER A 15 12.58 -16.77 5.97
C SER A 15 11.52 -17.51 5.15
N SER A 16 11.92 -18.06 4.03
CA SER A 16 11.10 -18.89 3.13
C SER A 16 10.90 -20.29 3.72
N ARG A 17 10.33 -20.37 4.93
CA ARG A 17 9.86 -21.63 5.51
C ARG A 17 8.50 -21.41 6.17
N SER A 18 7.45 -21.26 5.39
CA SER A 18 6.07 -21.65 5.67
C SER A 18 5.10 -21.00 4.67
N ALA A 19 5.14 -21.43 3.43
CA ALA A 19 4.05 -21.24 2.49
C ALA A 19 3.97 -22.44 1.55
N ARG A 20 3.86 -23.63 2.15
CA ARG A 20 3.29 -24.79 1.47
C ARG A 20 1.86 -24.91 1.95
N GLY A 21 0.92 -24.60 1.06
CA GLY A 21 -0.48 -24.94 1.29
C GLY A 21 -1.43 -23.79 0.99
N ALA A 22 -1.75 -23.58 -0.28
CA ALA A 22 -3.08 -23.30 -0.81
C ALA A 22 -2.99 -23.07 -2.33
N VAL A 23 -2.67 -24.12 -3.06
CA VAL A 23 -3.06 -24.22 -4.47
C VAL A 23 -4.52 -24.68 -4.44
N ILE A 24 -5.45 -23.76 -4.66
CA ILE A 24 -6.86 -24.12 -4.93
C ILE A 24 -6.89 -24.60 -6.37
N ALA A 25 -6.84 -25.93 -6.53
CA ALA A 25 -7.17 -26.60 -7.77
C ALA A 25 -8.68 -26.47 -8.00
N VAL A 26 -9.07 -25.73 -9.03
CA VAL A 26 -10.44 -25.81 -9.58
C VAL A 26 -10.52 -27.16 -10.32
N VAL A 27 -11.10 -28.15 -9.67
CA VAL A 27 -11.47 -29.40 -10.31
C VAL A 27 -12.79 -29.18 -11.03
N ALA A 28 -12.73 -29.13 -12.35
CA ALA A 28 -13.93 -29.23 -13.20
C ALA A 28 -14.39 -30.67 -13.19
N LEU A 29 -15.50 -30.95 -12.51
CA LEU A 29 -16.15 -32.27 -12.52
C LEU A 29 -16.98 -32.38 -13.80
N LEU A 30 -16.47 -33.12 -14.79
CA LEU A 30 -17.25 -33.62 -15.92
C LEU A 30 -18.09 -34.81 -15.46
N ILE A 31 -19.39 -34.61 -15.29
CA ILE A 31 -20.33 -35.71 -15.11
C ILE A 31 -20.85 -36.12 -16.48
N SER A 32 -20.39 -37.28 -16.95
CA SER A 32 -20.97 -37.99 -18.08
C SER A 32 -22.33 -38.57 -17.67
N ALA A 33 -23.38 -38.16 -18.33
CA ALA A 33 -24.72 -38.77 -18.18
C ALA A 33 -24.84 -39.88 -19.22
N SER A 34 -25.05 -41.11 -18.72
CA SER A 34 -25.54 -42.23 -19.53
C SER A 34 -27.05 -42.28 -19.50
N THR A 35 -27.64 -42.33 -20.65
CA THR A 35 -29.06 -42.47 -20.94
C THR A 35 -29.59 -43.87 -20.63
N THR A 36 -30.79 -44.00 -20.07
CA THR A 36 -31.81 -44.96 -20.52
C THR A 36 -33.13 -44.77 -19.76
N GLY A 37 -34.26 -44.67 -20.48
CA GLY A 37 -35.55 -45.07 -19.90
C GLY A 37 -36.75 -44.13 -20.13
N CYS A 38 -37.47 -44.43 -21.14
CA CYS A 38 -38.83 -44.12 -21.58
C CYS A 38 -39.89 -43.89 -20.50
N GLY A 39 -40.84 -42.94 -20.70
CA GLY A 39 -42.09 -42.84 -19.92
C GLY A 39 -42.91 -41.56 -20.17
N VAL A 40 -44.01 -41.72 -20.77
CA VAL A 40 -45.03 -40.91 -21.39
C VAL A 40 -45.78 -39.92 -20.48
N MET A 41 -46.21 -38.79 -21.09
CA MET A 41 -47.35 -37.87 -20.84
C MET A 41 -47.51 -37.09 -19.51
N GLY A 42 -47.60 -35.79 -19.69
CA GLY A 42 -48.16 -34.82 -18.74
C GLY A 42 -47.92 -33.37 -19.15
N ARG A 43 -48.88 -32.75 -19.85
CA ARG A 43 -48.88 -31.32 -20.17
C ARG A 43 -49.05 -30.52 -18.87
N SER A 44 -48.08 -29.69 -18.56
CA SER A 44 -48.29 -28.47 -17.76
C SER A 44 -47.07 -27.56 -18.02
N SER A 45 -47.32 -26.40 -18.56
CA SER A 45 -46.32 -25.37 -18.82
C SER A 45 -45.72 -24.85 -17.48
N PRO A 46 -44.42 -24.86 -17.28
CA PRO A 46 -43.85 -24.08 -16.21
C PRO A 46 -43.62 -22.66 -16.76
N GLN A 47 -44.18 -21.69 -16.06
CA GLN A 47 -43.78 -20.28 -16.21
C GLN A 47 -42.28 -20.14 -16.03
N LEU A 48 -41.64 -19.46 -16.97
CA LEU A 48 -40.28 -18.95 -16.80
C LEU A 48 -40.29 -17.98 -15.63
N SER A 49 -39.87 -18.45 -14.47
CA SER A 49 -39.37 -17.56 -13.43
C SER A 49 -38.01 -17.02 -13.91
N SER A 50 -37.99 -15.77 -14.28
CA SER A 50 -36.77 -15.00 -14.55
C SER A 50 -35.89 -15.07 -13.32
N ALA A 51 -34.89 -15.94 -13.37
CA ALA A 51 -33.73 -15.83 -12.48
C ALA A 51 -33.07 -14.50 -12.81
N THR A 52 -33.40 -13.47 -12.05
CA THR A 52 -32.68 -12.22 -12.01
C THR A 52 -31.25 -12.55 -11.57
N GLU A 53 -30.34 -12.53 -12.54
CA GLU A 53 -28.90 -12.39 -12.28
C GLU A 53 -28.73 -11.34 -11.20
N GLY A 54 -28.19 -11.78 -10.04
CA GLY A 54 -27.78 -10.89 -8.97
C GLY A 54 -26.64 -10.03 -9.47
N LEU A 55 -26.96 -8.94 -10.15
CA LEU A 55 -26.07 -7.82 -10.34
C LEU A 55 -25.63 -7.39 -8.94
N ILE A 56 -24.40 -7.72 -8.57
CA ILE A 56 -23.73 -7.16 -7.41
C ILE A 56 -23.75 -5.64 -7.63
N ARG A 57 -24.76 -4.97 -7.08
CA ARG A 57 -24.80 -3.51 -7.06
C ARG A 57 -23.56 -3.05 -6.32
N PRO A 58 -22.69 -2.22 -6.92
CA PRO A 58 -21.58 -1.63 -6.20
C PRO A 58 -22.16 -0.93 -4.96
N ALA A 59 -21.59 -1.19 -3.80
CA ALA A 59 -22.02 -0.58 -2.55
C ALA A 59 -22.22 0.92 -2.75
N ARG A 60 -23.38 1.45 -2.34
CA ARG A 60 -23.63 2.90 -2.45
C ARG A 60 -22.56 3.63 -1.66
N ARG A 61 -21.72 4.41 -2.36
CA ARG A 61 -20.74 5.25 -1.71
C ARG A 61 -21.44 6.24 -0.79
N THR A 62 -20.89 6.44 0.39
CA THR A 62 -21.43 7.44 1.33
C THR A 62 -21.30 8.84 0.75
N PRO A 63 -22.13 9.81 1.14
CA PRO A 63 -21.97 11.22 0.72
C PRO A 63 -20.57 11.76 0.99
N THR A 64 -19.95 11.37 2.11
CA THR A 64 -18.58 11.72 2.47
C THR A 64 -17.57 11.18 1.45
N GLN A 65 -17.70 9.92 1.01
CA GLN A 65 -16.81 9.32 0.00
C GLN A 65 -16.94 10.02 -1.36
N LEU A 66 -18.17 10.41 -1.76
CA LEU A 66 -18.40 11.16 -3.00
C LEU A 66 -17.79 12.56 -2.92
N THR A 67 -17.91 13.23 -1.78
CA THR A 67 -17.33 14.55 -1.55
C THR A 67 -15.80 14.51 -1.61
N LEU A 68 -15.18 13.52 -0.96
CA LEU A 68 -13.71 13.36 -0.97
C LEU A 68 -13.17 12.97 -2.36
N GLN A 69 -13.92 12.18 -3.15
CA GLN A 69 -13.52 11.90 -4.54
C GLN A 69 -13.57 13.13 -5.43
N SER A 70 -14.52 14.04 -5.20
CA SER A 70 -14.62 15.31 -5.91
C SER A 70 -13.71 16.39 -5.34
N SER A 71 -13.25 16.24 -4.10
CA SER A 71 -12.31 17.16 -3.47
C SER A 71 -10.96 17.10 -4.17
N ARG A 72 -10.45 18.25 -4.58
CA ARG A 72 -9.13 18.37 -5.20
C ARG A 72 -8.01 18.13 -4.18
N ILE A 73 -8.24 18.45 -2.91
CA ILE A 73 -7.26 18.37 -1.83
C ILE A 73 -7.78 17.42 -0.75
N LEU A 74 -6.95 16.45 -0.36
CA LEU A 74 -7.25 15.56 0.77
C LEU A 74 -6.86 16.19 2.11
N PRO A 75 -7.51 15.80 3.21
CA PRO A 75 -7.13 16.26 4.54
C PRO A 75 -5.71 15.80 4.88
N LYS A 76 -4.96 16.67 5.57
CA LYS A 76 -3.65 16.29 6.10
C LYS A 76 -3.80 15.21 7.16
N PRO A 77 -2.83 14.27 7.24
CA PRO A 77 -2.82 13.29 8.32
C PRO A 77 -2.50 13.97 9.66
N GLU A 78 -3.25 13.62 10.69
CA GLU A 78 -2.97 14.02 12.07
C GLU A 78 -2.20 12.88 12.76
N PHE A 79 -0.88 12.84 12.53
CA PHE A 79 -0.03 11.80 13.07
C PHE A 79 0.43 12.14 14.50
N GLY A 80 -0.01 11.30 15.46
CA GLY A 80 0.43 11.37 16.84
C GLY A 80 1.68 10.52 17.12
N VAL A 81 2.36 10.81 18.23
CA VAL A 81 3.47 10.01 18.75
C VAL A 81 2.92 8.95 19.70
N THR A 82 2.65 7.75 19.19
CA THR A 82 2.33 6.58 20.02
C THR A 82 3.63 5.89 20.49
N PRO A 83 3.57 4.94 21.43
CA PRO A 83 4.77 4.16 21.85
C PRO A 83 5.46 3.47 20.67
N GLU A 84 4.70 2.98 19.70
CA GLU A 84 5.23 2.33 18.50
C GLU A 84 5.95 3.33 17.57
N VAL A 85 5.41 4.55 17.42
CA VAL A 85 6.03 5.64 16.67
C VAL A 85 7.29 6.13 17.37
N GLN A 86 7.24 6.30 18.71
CA GLN A 86 8.41 6.70 19.50
C GLN A 86 9.55 5.69 19.33
N ALA A 87 9.25 4.40 19.37
CA ALA A 87 10.26 3.37 19.18
C ALA A 87 10.94 3.43 17.78
N GLU A 88 10.22 3.85 16.73
CA GLU A 88 10.83 4.07 15.41
C GLU A 88 11.60 5.40 15.35
N LEU A 89 11.13 6.48 16.01
CA LEU A 89 11.88 7.72 16.16
C LEU A 89 13.23 7.48 16.85
N ASP A 90 13.25 6.74 17.97
CA ASP A 90 14.48 6.42 18.69
C ASP A 90 15.48 5.67 17.79
N LYS A 91 15.01 4.72 16.98
CA LYS A 91 15.87 4.02 16.01
C LYS A 91 16.40 4.98 14.93
N PHE A 92 15.56 5.86 14.41
CA PHE A 92 15.98 6.83 13.39
C PHE A 92 16.99 7.83 13.93
N MET A 93 16.86 8.24 15.18
CA MET A 93 17.81 9.12 15.84
C MET A 93 19.12 8.41 16.25
N THR A 94 19.13 7.07 16.31
CA THR A 94 20.29 6.28 16.76
C THR A 94 20.79 5.32 15.68
N SER A 95 20.35 4.06 15.70
CA SER A 95 20.88 2.98 14.85
C SER A 95 20.69 3.21 13.36
N ASP A 96 19.59 3.85 12.95
CA ASP A 96 19.23 4.10 11.55
C ASP A 96 19.55 5.55 11.12
N ARG A 97 20.22 6.36 11.99
CA ARG A 97 20.51 7.78 11.76
C ARG A 97 21.20 8.03 10.43
N GLY A 98 22.22 7.25 10.09
CA GLY A 98 22.92 7.38 8.82
C GLY A 98 22.04 7.13 7.59
N THR A 99 21.00 6.34 7.74
CA THR A 99 20.01 6.11 6.67
C THR A 99 19.13 7.36 6.50
N VAL A 100 18.66 7.94 7.60
CA VAL A 100 17.85 9.16 7.57
C VAL A 100 18.64 10.32 6.99
N MET A 101 19.89 10.52 7.41
CA MET A 101 20.78 11.56 6.87
C MET A 101 20.94 11.45 5.35
N ARG A 102 21.15 10.23 4.82
CA ARG A 102 21.23 10.04 3.35
C ARG A 102 19.93 10.41 2.64
N ILE A 103 18.79 10.11 3.25
CA ILE A 103 17.49 10.47 2.67
C ILE A 103 17.35 12.00 2.64
N LEU A 104 17.62 12.66 3.76
CA LEU A 104 17.46 14.10 3.92
C LEU A 104 18.45 14.93 3.07
N ASP A 105 19.62 14.40 2.77
CA ASP A 105 20.69 15.10 2.10
C ASP A 105 20.88 14.65 0.64
N GLU A 106 21.18 13.37 0.40
CA GLU A 106 21.47 12.87 -0.95
C GLU A 106 20.21 12.78 -1.84
N ASN A 107 19.05 12.57 -1.26
CA ASN A 107 17.79 12.40 -1.98
C ASN A 107 16.83 13.60 -1.90
N ALA A 108 17.28 14.74 -1.36
CA ALA A 108 16.50 15.97 -1.24
C ALA A 108 15.85 16.39 -2.57
N HIS A 109 16.59 16.33 -3.69
CA HIS A 109 16.07 16.67 -5.01
C HIS A 109 14.90 15.77 -5.47
N ARG A 110 14.90 14.47 -5.09
CA ARG A 110 13.82 13.54 -5.41
C ARG A 110 12.59 13.77 -4.51
N TYR A 111 12.86 14.10 -3.25
CA TYR A 111 11.81 14.53 -2.34
C TYR A 111 11.08 15.75 -2.90
N GLU A 112 11.81 16.81 -3.24
CA GLU A 112 11.24 18.04 -3.78
C GLU A 112 10.48 17.83 -5.11
N ALA A 113 11.03 17.00 -6.01
CA ALA A 113 10.31 16.65 -7.23
C ALA A 113 9.00 15.89 -6.93
N SER A 114 9.01 14.93 -6.02
CA SER A 114 7.82 14.18 -5.62
C SER A 114 6.81 15.06 -4.87
N LYS A 115 7.28 16.03 -4.08
CA LYS A 115 6.44 17.01 -3.36
C LYS A 115 5.58 17.80 -4.33
N LYS A 116 6.17 18.36 -5.39
CA LYS A 116 5.42 19.08 -6.44
C LYS A 116 4.35 18.20 -7.09
N VAL A 117 4.66 16.92 -7.35
CA VAL A 117 3.71 15.97 -7.90
C VAL A 117 2.55 15.73 -6.94
N PHE A 118 2.82 15.51 -5.64
CA PHE A 118 1.79 15.28 -4.62
C PHE A 118 0.89 16.50 -4.44
N GLU A 119 1.46 17.70 -4.37
CA GLU A 119 0.74 18.97 -4.32
C GLU A 119 -0.19 19.13 -5.53
N GLY A 120 0.31 18.85 -6.74
CA GLY A 120 -0.48 18.88 -7.97
C GLY A 120 -1.63 17.89 -7.99
N HIS A 121 -1.53 16.78 -7.24
CA HIS A 121 -2.59 15.79 -7.07
C HIS A 121 -3.46 16.03 -5.82
N GLY A 122 -3.17 17.06 -5.01
CA GLY A 122 -3.88 17.36 -3.77
C GLY A 122 -3.75 16.25 -2.72
N VAL A 123 -2.60 15.57 -2.69
CA VAL A 123 -2.27 14.55 -1.70
C VAL A 123 -1.28 15.13 -0.70
N PRO A 124 -1.48 14.92 0.61
CA PRO A 124 -0.59 15.46 1.64
C PRO A 124 0.87 15.03 1.43
N THR A 125 1.79 15.98 1.55
CA THR A 125 3.23 15.76 1.34
C THR A 125 3.88 14.97 2.46
N GLU A 126 3.24 14.89 3.61
CA GLU A 126 3.58 14.05 4.75
C GLU A 126 3.71 12.57 4.35
N LEU A 127 2.97 12.16 3.31
CA LEU A 127 2.97 10.79 2.79
C LEU A 127 4.17 10.46 1.89
N LEU A 128 5.03 11.43 1.60
CA LEU A 128 6.30 11.18 0.92
C LEU A 128 7.22 10.27 1.75
N SER A 129 7.01 10.23 3.06
CA SER A 129 7.65 9.28 3.97
C SER A 129 7.45 7.80 3.58
N VAL A 130 6.39 7.48 2.83
CA VAL A 130 6.18 6.14 2.24
C VAL A 130 7.35 5.77 1.32
N ALA A 131 7.74 6.64 0.37
CA ALA A 131 8.88 6.38 -0.53
C ALA A 131 10.21 6.26 0.23
N ALA A 132 10.34 7.00 1.33
CA ALA A 132 11.50 6.91 2.21
C ALA A 132 11.59 5.54 2.90
N VAL A 133 10.48 5.04 3.43
CA VAL A 133 10.41 3.71 4.06
C VAL A 133 10.59 2.59 3.05
N GLU A 134 9.96 2.70 1.87
CA GLU A 134 10.00 1.67 0.83
C GLU A 134 11.39 1.50 0.21
N SER A 135 12.11 2.59 -0.04
CA SER A 135 13.37 2.50 -0.79
C SER A 135 14.42 3.55 -0.44
N GLY A 136 14.12 4.49 0.49
CA GLY A 136 14.95 5.68 0.70
C GLY A 136 15.00 6.58 -0.53
N PHE A 137 13.90 6.71 -1.28
CA PHE A 137 13.82 7.41 -2.57
C PHE A 137 14.74 6.85 -3.66
N ASN A 138 15.07 5.56 -3.62
CA ASN A 138 15.89 4.93 -4.65
C ASN A 138 15.02 4.49 -5.85
N PRO A 139 15.13 5.14 -7.03
CA PRO A 139 14.33 4.77 -8.20
C PRO A 139 14.71 3.41 -8.80
N LYS A 140 15.88 2.88 -8.46
CA LYS A 140 16.37 1.59 -8.97
C LYS A 140 16.17 0.45 -7.97
N ALA A 141 15.47 0.69 -6.85
CA ALA A 141 15.20 -0.34 -5.86
C ALA A 141 14.40 -1.49 -6.45
N ALA A 142 14.76 -2.71 -6.07
CA ALA A 142 14.08 -3.93 -6.47
C ALA A 142 13.99 -4.90 -5.29
N SER A 143 12.80 -5.42 -5.00
CA SER A 143 12.59 -6.42 -3.98
C SER A 143 12.61 -7.83 -4.57
N PRO A 144 12.92 -8.87 -3.77
CA PRO A 144 12.81 -10.26 -4.20
C PRO A 144 11.39 -10.66 -4.62
N ALA A 145 10.36 -9.99 -4.09
CA ALA A 145 8.96 -10.19 -4.43
C ALA A 145 8.55 -9.53 -5.75
N GLY A 146 9.46 -8.77 -6.40
CA GLY A 146 9.21 -8.13 -7.69
C GLY A 146 8.63 -6.70 -7.60
N ALA A 147 8.59 -6.10 -6.41
CA ALA A 147 8.32 -4.68 -6.26
C ALA A 147 9.51 -3.86 -6.77
N ARG A 148 9.25 -2.69 -7.38
CA ARG A 148 10.31 -1.86 -7.98
C ARG A 148 10.08 -0.38 -7.82
N GLY A 149 11.20 0.37 -7.88
CA GLY A 149 11.24 1.83 -7.87
C GLY A 149 11.13 2.45 -6.50
N MET A 150 11.05 3.78 -6.45
CA MET A 150 10.99 4.54 -5.20
C MET A 150 9.82 4.10 -4.31
N TRP A 151 8.69 3.78 -4.93
CA TRP A 151 7.41 3.47 -4.28
C TRP A 151 7.16 1.97 -4.11
N GLN A 152 8.11 1.13 -4.51
CA GLN A 152 8.03 -0.35 -4.45
C GLN A 152 6.73 -0.92 -5.01
N PHE A 153 6.30 -0.40 -6.15
CA PHE A 153 5.10 -0.90 -6.80
C PHE A 153 5.24 -2.35 -7.27
N MET A 154 4.26 -3.17 -6.93
CA MET A 154 4.04 -4.43 -7.60
C MET A 154 3.54 -4.18 -9.04
N LYS A 155 3.87 -5.10 -9.97
CA LYS A 155 3.55 -4.93 -11.39
C LYS A 155 2.05 -4.73 -11.66
N SER A 156 1.17 -5.45 -10.96
CA SER A 156 -0.28 -5.34 -11.08
C SER A 156 -0.77 -3.96 -10.64
N THR A 157 -0.34 -3.52 -9.45
CA THR A 157 -0.71 -2.21 -8.89
C THR A 157 -0.19 -1.07 -9.77
N ALA A 158 1.05 -1.14 -10.24
CA ALA A 158 1.61 -0.14 -11.14
C ALA A 158 0.76 0.06 -12.41
N ARG A 159 0.34 -1.05 -13.03
CA ARG A 159 -0.53 -1.01 -14.23
C ARG A 159 -1.91 -0.44 -13.93
N LEU A 160 -2.48 -0.75 -12.77
CA LEU A 160 -3.78 -0.20 -12.34
C LEU A 160 -3.74 1.33 -12.28
N TYR A 161 -2.59 1.90 -11.88
CA TYR A 161 -2.38 3.35 -11.81
C TYR A 161 -1.73 3.96 -13.06
N GLY A 162 -1.74 3.22 -14.18
CA GLY A 162 -1.41 3.73 -15.50
C GLY A 162 0.07 3.61 -15.89
N LEU A 163 0.92 2.97 -15.06
CA LEU A 163 2.33 2.77 -15.40
C LEU A 163 2.51 1.64 -16.41
N LYS A 164 3.32 1.87 -17.42
CA LYS A 164 3.75 0.83 -18.37
C LYS A 164 4.81 -0.04 -17.73
N VAL A 165 4.53 -1.34 -17.60
CA VAL A 165 5.46 -2.32 -17.02
C VAL A 165 5.61 -3.50 -17.95
N GLY A 166 6.74 -3.57 -18.64
CA GLY A 166 7.09 -4.58 -19.63
C GLY A 166 8.58 -4.88 -19.67
N LYS A 167 9.00 -5.72 -20.65
CA LYS A 167 10.41 -6.07 -20.83
C LYS A 167 11.27 -4.89 -21.33
N LYS A 168 10.69 -4.02 -22.19
CA LYS A 168 11.40 -2.88 -22.80
C LYS A 168 11.31 -1.61 -21.96
N GLN A 169 10.30 -1.46 -21.13
CA GLN A 169 10.00 -0.24 -20.36
C GLN A 169 9.39 -0.63 -19.01
N ASP A 170 9.89 -0.01 -17.95
CA ASP A 170 9.37 -0.18 -16.59
C ASP A 170 9.27 1.20 -15.92
N GLU A 171 8.10 1.84 -16.05
CA GLU A 171 7.85 3.19 -15.54
C GLU A 171 7.78 3.26 -13.99
N ARG A 172 7.85 2.12 -13.30
CA ARG A 172 8.04 2.10 -11.85
C ARG A 172 9.39 2.70 -11.43
N LEU A 173 10.36 2.71 -12.37
CA LEU A 173 11.71 3.23 -12.16
C LEU A 173 11.81 4.73 -12.48
N ASP A 174 10.78 5.30 -13.09
CA ASP A 174 10.69 6.74 -13.36
C ASP A 174 10.18 7.46 -12.10
N PRO A 175 10.94 8.42 -11.54
CA PRO A 175 10.57 9.09 -10.29
C PRO A 175 9.26 9.89 -10.40
N GLU A 176 9.03 10.59 -11.50
CA GLU A 176 7.87 11.46 -11.68
C GLU A 176 6.61 10.65 -11.95
N LEU A 177 6.66 9.74 -12.94
CA LEU A 177 5.52 8.89 -13.29
C LEU A 177 5.11 7.99 -12.12
N SER A 178 6.08 7.40 -11.41
CA SER A 178 5.78 6.56 -10.26
C SER A 178 5.24 7.37 -9.06
N SER A 179 5.68 8.62 -8.87
CA SER A 179 5.12 9.50 -7.84
C SER A 179 3.68 9.90 -8.15
N ALA A 180 3.35 10.19 -9.41
CA ALA A 180 1.97 10.45 -9.83
C ALA A 180 1.05 9.23 -9.62
N ALA A 181 1.55 8.03 -9.90
CA ALA A 181 0.83 6.79 -9.63
C ALA A 181 0.64 6.56 -8.13
N ALA A 182 1.67 6.83 -7.30
CA ALA A 182 1.59 6.70 -5.84
C ALA A 182 0.60 7.68 -5.22
N ALA A 183 0.59 8.93 -5.68
CA ALA A 183 -0.39 9.93 -5.25
C ALA A 183 -1.82 9.47 -5.51
N LYS A 184 -2.11 8.93 -6.71
CA LYS A 184 -3.42 8.37 -7.05
C LYS A 184 -3.76 7.16 -6.16
N HIS A 185 -2.81 6.25 -5.96
CA HIS A 185 -3.01 5.07 -5.12
C HIS A 185 -3.34 5.46 -3.68
N LEU A 186 -2.55 6.34 -3.05
CA LEU A 186 -2.79 6.82 -1.69
C LEU A 186 -4.13 7.55 -1.56
N ARG A 187 -4.51 8.34 -2.59
CA ARG A 187 -5.83 8.96 -2.66
C ARG A 187 -6.95 7.91 -2.61
N ASP A 188 -6.89 6.89 -3.47
CA ASP A 188 -7.92 5.86 -3.55
C ASP A 188 -8.01 5.06 -2.25
N LEU A 189 -6.87 4.78 -1.62
CA LEU A 189 -6.82 4.12 -0.33
C LEU A 189 -7.48 4.99 0.75
N PHE A 190 -7.16 6.29 0.81
CA PHE A 190 -7.80 7.19 1.77
C PHE A 190 -9.31 7.31 1.52
N VAL A 191 -9.74 7.44 0.28
CA VAL A 191 -11.18 7.46 -0.05
C VAL A 191 -11.87 6.17 0.39
N SER A 192 -11.19 5.04 0.33
CA SER A 192 -11.75 3.74 0.72
C SER A 192 -11.83 3.55 2.24
N PHE A 193 -10.82 3.98 2.97
CA PHE A 193 -10.71 3.72 4.41
C PHE A 193 -11.08 4.92 5.28
N GLN A 194 -11.07 6.15 4.76
CA GLN A 194 -11.34 7.41 5.47
C GLN A 194 -10.41 7.64 6.68
N ASP A 195 -9.31 6.90 6.74
CA ASP A 195 -8.29 6.93 7.78
C ASP A 195 -6.91 6.73 7.16
N TRP A 196 -5.93 7.57 7.52
CA TRP A 196 -4.58 7.49 6.95
C TRP A 196 -3.79 6.31 7.49
N HIS A 197 -3.99 5.88 8.73
CA HIS A 197 -3.30 4.72 9.29
C HIS A 197 -3.72 3.44 8.56
N LEU A 198 -5.04 3.27 8.33
CA LEU A 198 -5.59 2.16 7.55
C LEU A 198 -5.20 2.26 6.07
N ALA A 199 -5.17 3.46 5.49
CA ALA A 199 -4.71 3.67 4.11
C ALA A 199 -3.23 3.27 3.95
N LEU A 200 -2.37 3.63 4.89
CA LEU A 200 -0.97 3.22 4.92
C LEU A 200 -0.82 1.70 5.15
N ALA A 201 -1.63 1.11 6.03
CA ALA A 201 -1.67 -0.34 6.22
C ALA A 201 -2.08 -1.05 4.93
N ALA A 202 -3.07 -0.51 4.21
CA ALA A 202 -3.54 -1.05 2.93
C ALA A 202 -2.55 -0.84 1.78
N TYR A 203 -1.75 0.23 1.82
CA TYR A 203 -0.64 0.41 0.88
C TYR A 203 0.37 -0.75 0.98
N ASN A 204 0.73 -1.13 2.21
CA ASN A 204 1.72 -2.17 2.47
C ASN A 204 1.15 -3.59 2.31
N ALA A 205 -0.02 -3.89 2.91
CA ALA A 205 -0.60 -5.23 2.94
C ALA A 205 -1.59 -5.54 1.80
N GLY A 206 -2.04 -4.50 1.09
CA GLY A 206 -3.16 -4.56 0.16
C GLY A 206 -4.51 -4.33 0.85
N SER A 207 -5.40 -3.56 0.19
CA SER A 207 -6.73 -3.21 0.73
C SER A 207 -7.60 -4.43 1.06
N GLY A 208 -7.52 -5.49 0.25
CA GLY A 208 -8.26 -6.73 0.51
C GLY A 208 -7.86 -7.42 1.82
N ALA A 209 -6.58 -7.40 2.19
CA ALA A 209 -6.10 -7.97 3.44
C ALA A 209 -6.58 -7.16 4.66
N VAL A 210 -6.51 -5.83 4.58
CA VAL A 210 -6.97 -4.94 5.67
C VAL A 210 -8.48 -5.06 5.85
N ASN A 211 -9.27 -4.99 4.76
CA ASN A 211 -10.73 -5.14 4.82
C ASN A 211 -11.14 -6.50 5.42
N LYS A 212 -10.44 -7.59 5.08
CA LYS A 212 -10.71 -8.92 5.64
C LYS A 212 -10.48 -8.95 7.15
N VAL A 213 -9.42 -8.30 7.62
CA VAL A 213 -9.12 -8.23 9.06
C VAL A 213 -10.16 -7.39 9.77
N MET A 214 -10.48 -6.18 9.27
CA MET A 214 -11.52 -5.31 9.85
C MET A 214 -12.87 -6.01 9.96
N ALA A 215 -13.29 -6.71 8.90
CA ALA A 215 -14.56 -7.43 8.88
C ALA A 215 -14.59 -8.62 9.86
N ARG A 216 -13.46 -9.32 10.03
CA ARG A 216 -13.34 -10.45 10.96
C ARG A 216 -13.36 -10.01 12.42
N GLU A 217 -12.64 -8.92 12.72
CA GLU A 217 -12.48 -8.44 14.10
C GLU A 217 -13.61 -7.47 14.52
N GLY A 218 -14.38 -6.93 13.57
CA GLY A 218 -15.37 -5.87 13.85
C GLY A 218 -14.74 -4.55 14.30
N GLU A 219 -13.44 -4.36 13.98
CA GLU A 219 -12.63 -3.25 14.43
C GLU A 219 -12.11 -2.45 13.23
N SER A 220 -12.08 -1.13 13.35
CA SER A 220 -11.60 -0.19 12.33
C SER A 220 -10.49 0.75 12.82
N ASP A 221 -10.04 0.61 14.05
CA ASP A 221 -8.87 1.33 14.55
C ASP A 221 -7.59 0.58 14.21
N PHE A 222 -6.68 1.23 13.48
CA PHE A 222 -5.41 0.62 13.08
C PHE A 222 -4.57 0.18 14.29
N TRP A 223 -4.54 1.00 15.35
CA TRP A 223 -3.68 0.72 16.51
C TRP A 223 -4.18 -0.49 17.30
N GLU A 224 -5.50 -0.64 17.44
CA GLU A 224 -6.09 -1.81 18.06
C GLU A 224 -5.82 -3.07 17.22
N LEU A 225 -6.06 -3.03 15.91
CA LEU A 225 -5.74 -4.13 15.01
C LEU A 225 -4.25 -4.52 15.04
N ALA A 226 -3.37 -3.53 15.18
CA ALA A 226 -1.92 -3.75 15.22
C ALA A 226 -1.47 -4.37 16.56
N ARG A 227 -1.95 -3.85 17.70
CA ARG A 227 -1.60 -4.33 19.05
C ARG A 227 -2.10 -5.75 19.29
N ASN A 228 -3.30 -6.05 18.84
CA ASN A 228 -3.90 -7.38 18.93
C ASN A 228 -3.26 -8.42 17.98
N GLY A 229 -2.30 -7.99 17.14
CA GLY A 229 -1.59 -8.88 16.23
C GLY A 229 -2.39 -9.33 15.01
N ASN A 230 -3.50 -8.69 14.72
CA ASN A 230 -4.44 -9.07 13.65
C ASN A 230 -3.92 -8.69 12.26
N LEU A 231 -3.06 -7.66 12.18
CA LEU A 231 -2.38 -7.27 10.94
C LEU A 231 -1.04 -8.01 10.76
N PRO A 232 -0.54 -8.17 9.52
CA PRO A 232 0.78 -8.74 9.27
C PRO A 232 1.88 -8.01 10.05
N ARG A 233 2.88 -8.75 10.55
CA ARG A 233 3.99 -8.17 11.34
C ARG A 233 4.71 -7.04 10.60
N GLU A 234 4.84 -7.17 9.28
CA GLU A 234 5.45 -6.14 8.43
C GLU A 234 4.62 -4.86 8.47
N THR A 235 3.31 -4.95 8.26
CA THR A 235 2.38 -3.82 8.24
C THR A 235 2.32 -3.10 9.59
N ARG A 236 2.33 -3.85 10.69
CA ARG A 236 2.38 -3.29 12.06
C ARG A 236 3.63 -2.46 12.33
N LYS A 237 4.73 -2.71 11.61
CA LYS A 237 5.98 -1.93 11.69
C LYS A 237 6.05 -0.83 10.64
N PHE A 238 5.43 -1.05 9.50
CA PHE A 238 5.45 -0.11 8.37
C PHE A 238 4.80 1.21 8.74
N VAL A 239 3.58 1.17 9.27
CA VAL A 239 2.82 2.40 9.56
C VAL A 239 3.51 3.28 10.60
N PRO A 240 3.93 2.79 11.79
CA PRO A 240 4.69 3.62 12.74
C PRO A 240 5.97 4.20 12.14
N ARG A 241 6.65 3.43 11.28
CA ARG A 241 7.89 3.86 10.62
C ARG A 241 7.65 4.98 9.62
N VAL A 242 6.56 4.91 8.84
CA VAL A 242 6.13 5.99 7.93
C VAL A 242 5.81 7.25 8.72
N ILE A 243 5.05 7.13 9.81
CA ILE A 243 4.69 8.27 10.68
C ILE A 243 5.94 8.91 11.29
N ALA A 244 6.86 8.12 11.83
CA ALA A 244 8.09 8.63 12.44
C ALA A 244 8.94 9.43 11.43
N LEU A 245 9.09 8.93 10.18
CA LEU A 245 9.79 9.69 9.13
C LEU A 245 9.02 10.93 8.70
N SER A 246 7.69 10.87 8.65
CA SER A 246 6.87 12.05 8.35
C SER A 246 7.08 13.16 9.38
N LEU A 247 7.16 12.83 10.66
CA LEU A 247 7.45 13.78 11.73
C LEU A 247 8.86 14.37 11.61
N ILE A 248 9.85 13.54 11.29
CA ILE A 248 11.23 14.01 11.07
C ILE A 248 11.30 14.93 9.85
N PHE A 249 10.60 14.62 8.76
CA PHE A 249 10.58 15.47 7.55
C PHE A 249 9.89 16.81 7.79
N ALA A 250 8.87 16.85 8.67
CA ALA A 250 8.18 18.09 9.04
C ALA A 250 9.06 19.04 9.84
N ASP A 251 9.91 18.50 10.72
CA ASP A 251 10.84 19.31 11.54
C ASP A 251 12.11 18.48 11.86
N PRO A 252 13.07 18.42 10.92
CA PRO A 252 14.29 17.62 11.11
C PRO A 252 15.13 18.08 12.30
N SER A 253 15.18 19.37 12.57
CA SER A 253 15.99 19.96 13.66
C SER A 253 15.51 19.48 15.03
N ARG A 254 14.20 19.36 15.23
CA ARG A 254 13.60 18.80 16.45
C ARG A 254 14.10 17.40 16.80
N TYR A 255 14.47 16.63 15.78
CA TYR A 255 14.95 15.24 15.91
C TYR A 255 16.48 15.14 15.76
N GLY A 256 17.19 16.28 15.85
CA GLY A 256 18.65 16.33 15.80
C GLY A 256 19.25 16.19 14.39
N PHE A 257 18.47 16.41 13.34
CA PHE A 257 18.94 16.44 11.94
C PHE A 257 19.08 17.88 11.46
N GLU A 258 20.14 18.55 11.93
CA GLU A 258 20.46 19.92 11.55
C GLU A 258 21.25 19.99 10.23
N ASN A 259 21.18 21.12 9.53
CA ASN A 259 21.93 21.40 8.30
C ASN A 259 21.68 20.39 7.15
N VAL A 260 20.45 19.90 7.01
CA VAL A 260 20.07 19.00 5.93
C VAL A 260 19.42 19.73 4.76
N ARG A 261 19.63 19.25 3.52
CA ARG A 261 19.19 19.93 2.29
C ARG A 261 17.67 19.92 2.06
N MET A 262 16.92 19.03 2.72
CA MET A 262 15.47 19.01 2.62
C MET A 262 14.76 20.18 3.34
N VAL A 263 15.52 21.02 4.06
CA VAL A 263 15.01 22.15 4.81
C VAL A 263 15.59 23.42 4.17
N GLY A 264 15.15 23.72 2.96
CA GLY A 264 15.53 24.90 2.23
C GLY A 264 14.32 25.70 1.76
#